data_fd9f4da5f54647fa592105369e52a708
#
_entry.id   fd9f4da5f54647fa592105369e52a708
#
_cell.length_a   1.000
_cell.length_b   1.000
_cell.length_c   1.000
_cell.angle_alpha   90.00
_cell.angle_beta   90.00
_cell.angle_gamma   90.00
#
_symmetry.space_group_name_H-M   'P 1'
#
loop_
_entity.id
_entity.type
_entity.pdbx_description
1 polymer ?
#
loop_
_entity_poly.entity_id
_entity_poly.type
_entity_poly.pdbx_seq_one_letter_code
_entity_poly.pdbx_strand_id
1 'polypeptide(L)'
;WMTREGIVAVPLFLTALAAVWMGGGVFVGMAALLGVGFLYCQGRILQAAKGIPAWREPKIVSLILATGFVEGAGLATLLAAFLPGTSPRWLAAVLLGALILRRIAWTVYFKALEKSGLPKQAMEVLRPFGAKFEMLGQLAPEILIVAGIFYGGVLPMFAVLAGAVALVAGWWLKFTIVARAAYNQGYALPVLPVRGQGEVQPGIKPGWTK
;
A
#
# COMPACT_ATOMS: atom_id res chain seq x y z
N TRP A 1 2.68 -3.09 -18.14
CA TRP A 1 3.11 -2.24 -17.01
C TRP A 1 4.37 -2.78 -16.35
N MET A 2 4.59 -4.09 -16.28
CA MET A 2 5.85 -4.71 -15.80
C MET A 2 7.07 -4.21 -16.57
N THR A 3 7.00 -4.15 -17.92
CA THR A 3 8.08 -3.60 -18.73
C THR A 3 8.37 -2.13 -18.41
N ARG A 4 7.31 -1.32 -18.22
CA ARG A 4 7.46 0.10 -17.85
C ARG A 4 8.09 0.26 -16.46
N GLU A 5 7.69 -0.58 -15.50
CA GLU A 5 8.32 -0.62 -14.18
C GLU A 5 9.82 -0.91 -14.30
N GLY A 6 10.22 -1.93 -15.09
CA GLY A 6 11.62 -2.24 -15.34
C GLY A 6 12.40 -1.09 -15.99
N ILE A 7 11.78 -0.38 -16.96
CA ILE A 7 12.40 0.79 -17.60
C ILE A 7 12.60 1.92 -16.57
N VAL A 8 11.65 2.15 -15.66
CA VAL A 8 11.76 3.19 -14.63
C VAL A 8 12.74 2.78 -13.52
N ALA A 9 12.82 1.49 -13.19
CA ALA A 9 13.69 0.98 -12.13
C ALA A 9 15.18 1.28 -12.41
N VAL A 10 15.64 1.10 -13.64
CA VAL A 10 17.06 1.31 -14.00
C VAL A 10 17.51 2.75 -13.71
N PRO A 11 16.88 3.80 -14.28
CA PRO A 11 17.27 5.18 -13.97
C PRO A 11 17.01 5.55 -12.51
N LEU A 12 16.00 4.96 -11.83
CA LEU A 12 15.77 5.16 -10.40
C LEU A 12 17.00 4.73 -9.59
N PHE A 13 17.48 3.50 -9.79
CA PHE A 13 18.66 3.01 -9.06
C PHE A 13 19.92 3.78 -9.41
N LEU A 14 20.13 4.14 -10.67
CA LEU A 14 21.29 4.93 -11.08
C LEU A 14 21.29 6.33 -10.46
N THR A 15 20.15 7.02 -10.47
CA THR A 15 20.02 8.36 -9.86
C THR A 15 20.11 8.31 -8.33
N ALA A 16 19.55 7.28 -7.69
CA ALA A 16 19.68 7.07 -6.26
C ALA A 16 21.15 6.82 -5.87
N LEU A 17 21.86 5.99 -6.63
CA LEU A 17 23.29 5.74 -6.44
C LEU A 17 24.10 7.02 -6.64
N ALA A 18 23.83 7.79 -7.69
CA ALA A 18 24.47 9.08 -7.95
C ALA A 18 24.20 10.08 -6.81
N ALA A 19 22.99 10.11 -6.26
CA ALA A 19 22.63 10.95 -5.12
C ALA A 19 23.48 10.62 -3.87
N VAL A 20 23.74 9.33 -3.63
CA VAL A 20 24.58 8.88 -2.50
C VAL A 20 26.06 9.24 -2.69
N TRP A 21 26.59 9.05 -3.92
CA TRP A 21 28.03 9.20 -4.18
C TRP A 21 28.44 10.64 -4.50
N MET A 22 27.64 11.33 -5.29
CA MET A 22 27.96 12.67 -5.77
C MET A 22 27.28 13.77 -4.93
N GLY A 23 26.29 13.41 -4.14
CA GLY A 23 25.43 14.37 -3.46
C GLY A 23 24.56 15.16 -4.45
N GLY A 24 24.03 16.28 -3.98
CA GLY A 24 23.29 17.24 -4.83
C GLY A 24 21.79 16.99 -4.94
N GLY A 25 21.04 18.09 -4.77
CA GLY A 25 19.58 18.06 -4.75
C GLY A 25 18.96 17.59 -6.07
N VAL A 26 19.66 17.74 -7.20
CA VAL A 26 19.16 17.31 -8.53
C VAL A 26 19.00 15.80 -8.57
N PHE A 27 20.00 15.02 -8.17
CA PHE A 27 19.91 13.55 -8.18
C PHE A 27 18.89 13.04 -7.16
N VAL A 28 18.78 13.66 -6.00
CA VAL A 28 17.75 13.35 -5.00
C VAL A 28 16.35 13.61 -5.58
N GLY A 29 16.15 14.77 -6.23
CA GLY A 29 14.87 15.11 -6.88
C GLY A 29 14.51 14.14 -8.02
N MET A 30 15.48 13.78 -8.86
CA MET A 30 15.27 12.80 -9.92
C MET A 30 14.90 11.41 -9.37
N ALA A 31 15.64 10.93 -8.36
CA ALA A 31 15.34 9.66 -7.71
C ALA A 31 13.96 9.68 -7.06
N ALA A 32 13.55 10.79 -6.44
CA ALA A 32 12.21 10.92 -5.86
C ALA A 32 11.11 10.85 -6.93
N LEU A 33 11.24 11.58 -8.05
CA LEU A 33 10.28 11.53 -9.16
C LEU A 33 10.19 10.15 -9.79
N LEU A 34 11.33 9.50 -10.03
CA LEU A 34 11.37 8.14 -10.57
C LEU A 34 10.79 7.11 -9.57
N GLY A 35 11.00 7.31 -8.27
CA GLY A 35 10.40 6.50 -7.21
C GLY A 35 8.87 6.58 -7.20
N VAL A 36 8.30 7.77 -7.39
CA VAL A 36 6.85 7.94 -7.57
C VAL A 36 6.37 7.23 -8.84
N GLY A 37 7.11 7.36 -9.95
CA GLY A 37 6.82 6.66 -11.20
C GLY A 37 6.85 5.13 -11.02
N PHE A 38 7.81 4.61 -10.27
CA PHE A 38 7.92 3.19 -9.95
C PHE A 38 6.71 2.70 -9.14
N LEU A 39 6.34 3.39 -8.07
CA LEU A 39 5.13 3.09 -7.27
C LEU A 39 3.85 3.14 -8.10
N TYR A 40 3.75 4.12 -9.01
CA TYR A 40 2.64 4.21 -9.95
C TYR A 40 2.56 2.97 -10.85
N CYS A 41 3.69 2.50 -11.40
CA CYS A 41 3.73 1.29 -12.22
C CYS A 41 3.26 0.06 -11.41
N GLN A 42 3.68 -0.08 -10.15
CA GLN A 42 3.22 -1.17 -9.28
C GLN A 42 1.69 -1.16 -9.09
N GLY A 43 1.11 0.00 -8.82
CA GLY A 43 -0.35 0.15 -8.74
C GLY A 43 -1.06 -0.22 -10.04
N ARG A 44 -0.47 0.16 -11.19
CA ARG A 44 -1.01 -0.15 -12.51
C ARG A 44 -0.86 -1.63 -12.91
N ILE A 45 0.18 -2.31 -12.44
CA ILE A 45 0.33 -3.77 -12.61
C ILE A 45 -0.84 -4.50 -11.95
N LEU A 46 -1.16 -4.15 -10.70
CA LEU A 46 -2.32 -4.72 -10.01
C LEU A 46 -3.62 -4.41 -10.76
N GLN A 47 -3.83 -3.16 -11.13
CA GLN A 47 -5.04 -2.74 -11.86
C GLN A 47 -5.21 -3.45 -13.21
N ALA A 48 -4.12 -3.78 -13.88
CA ALA A 48 -4.15 -4.48 -15.16
C ALA A 48 -4.53 -5.97 -15.04
N ALA A 49 -4.49 -6.54 -13.84
CA ALA A 49 -4.86 -7.93 -13.55
C ALA A 49 -6.39 -8.10 -13.51
N LYS A 50 -7.04 -8.08 -14.68
CA LYS A 50 -8.51 -8.06 -14.86
C LYS A 50 -9.23 -9.24 -14.21
N GLY A 51 -8.56 -10.36 -14.02
CA GLY A 51 -9.14 -11.58 -13.43
C GLY A 51 -9.42 -11.48 -11.94
N ILE A 52 -8.83 -10.51 -11.23
CA ILE A 52 -8.98 -10.35 -9.78
C ILE A 52 -9.71 -9.04 -9.49
N PRO A 53 -11.00 -9.09 -9.11
CA PRO A 53 -11.82 -7.89 -8.92
C PRO A 53 -11.25 -6.87 -7.93
N ALA A 54 -10.65 -7.34 -6.83
CA ALA A 54 -10.03 -6.45 -5.85
C ALA A 54 -8.86 -5.63 -6.44
N TRP A 55 -8.06 -6.21 -7.34
CA TRP A 55 -6.91 -5.53 -7.93
C TRP A 55 -7.30 -4.58 -9.07
N ARG A 56 -8.30 -4.97 -9.88
CA ARG A 56 -8.71 -4.17 -11.04
C ARG A 56 -9.44 -2.87 -10.68
N GLU A 57 -9.85 -2.69 -9.43
CA GLU A 57 -10.49 -1.45 -8.98
C GLU A 57 -9.52 -0.25 -9.18
N PRO A 58 -9.91 0.80 -9.94
CA PRO A 58 -9.00 1.91 -10.26
C PRO A 58 -8.39 2.60 -9.04
N LYS A 59 -9.10 2.59 -7.91
CA LYS A 59 -8.65 3.21 -6.65
C LYS A 59 -7.47 2.48 -6.00
N ILE A 60 -7.11 1.27 -6.47
CA ILE A 60 -5.93 0.54 -6.01
C ILE A 60 -4.65 1.33 -6.27
N VAL A 61 -4.57 2.06 -7.39
CA VAL A 61 -3.37 2.84 -7.75
C VAL A 61 -3.09 3.93 -6.72
N SER A 62 -4.11 4.71 -6.35
CA SER A 62 -3.97 5.74 -5.32
C SER A 62 -3.65 5.15 -3.94
N LEU A 63 -4.20 3.98 -3.61
CA LEU A 63 -3.90 3.30 -2.36
C LEU A 63 -2.44 2.82 -2.30
N ILE A 64 -1.92 2.23 -3.38
CA ILE A 64 -0.51 1.79 -3.45
C ILE A 64 0.44 2.99 -3.36
N LEU A 65 0.15 4.09 -4.08
CA LEU A 65 0.92 5.33 -3.98
C LEU A 65 0.93 5.89 -2.55
N ALA A 66 -0.24 6.08 -1.95
CA ALA A 66 -0.36 6.61 -0.59
C ALA A 66 0.35 5.70 0.44
N THR A 67 0.27 4.37 0.26
CA THR A 67 0.97 3.41 1.12
C THR A 67 2.49 3.53 0.96
N GLY A 68 3.00 3.67 -0.27
CA GLY A 68 4.43 3.88 -0.51
C GLY A 68 4.95 5.19 0.10
N PHE A 69 4.16 6.28 0.05
CA PHE A 69 4.51 7.53 0.73
C PHE A 69 4.58 7.36 2.26
N VAL A 70 3.63 6.64 2.86
CA VAL A 70 3.67 6.34 4.29
C VAL A 70 4.89 5.49 4.66
N GLU A 71 5.20 4.48 3.86
CA GLU A 71 6.37 3.62 4.10
C GLU A 71 7.68 4.41 3.95
N GLY A 72 7.78 5.26 2.93
CA GLY A 72 8.93 6.14 2.74
C GLY A 72 9.12 7.13 3.89
N ALA A 73 8.04 7.80 4.31
CA ALA A 73 8.05 8.71 5.45
C ALA A 73 8.35 7.97 6.77
N GLY A 74 7.78 6.77 6.96
CA GLY A 74 8.04 5.92 8.11
C GLY A 74 9.50 5.48 8.18
N LEU A 75 10.09 5.06 7.07
CA LEU A 75 11.51 4.73 6.99
C LEU A 75 12.40 5.95 7.27
N ALA A 76 12.05 7.11 6.74
CA ALA A 76 12.78 8.35 6.99
C ALA A 76 12.78 8.73 8.48
N THR A 77 11.63 8.56 9.18
CA THR A 77 11.58 8.81 10.63
C THR A 77 12.41 7.81 11.45
N LEU A 78 12.47 6.54 11.02
CA LEU A 78 13.33 5.52 11.65
C LEU A 78 14.81 5.87 11.46
N LEU A 79 15.21 6.21 10.24
CA LEU A 79 16.60 6.54 9.94
C LEU A 79 17.04 7.85 10.61
N ALA A 80 16.15 8.80 10.77
CA ALA A 80 16.43 10.07 11.45
C ALA A 80 16.89 9.89 12.91
N ALA A 81 16.51 8.80 13.57
CA ALA A 81 17.00 8.47 14.91
C ALA A 81 18.53 8.24 14.96
N PHE A 82 19.12 7.87 13.82
CA PHE A 82 20.55 7.58 13.69
C PHE A 82 21.34 8.68 12.99
N LEU A 83 20.66 9.71 12.44
CA LEU A 83 21.28 10.78 11.68
C LEU A 83 21.22 12.10 12.46
N PRO A 84 22.39 12.64 12.91
CA PRO A 84 22.44 13.91 13.62
C PRO A 84 21.96 15.05 12.71
N GLY A 85 21.31 16.05 13.32
CA GLY A 85 20.86 17.25 12.63
C GLY A 85 19.51 17.11 11.88
N THR A 86 18.89 15.95 11.87
CA THR A 86 17.55 15.78 11.29
C THR A 86 16.48 16.34 12.25
N SER A 87 15.53 17.12 11.68
CA SER A 87 14.42 17.65 12.48
C SER A 87 13.27 16.63 12.59
N PRO A 88 13.01 16.06 13.78
CA PRO A 88 11.95 15.09 13.97
C PRO A 88 10.55 15.68 13.74
N ARG A 89 10.39 17.01 13.90
CA ARG A 89 9.08 17.67 13.77
C ARG A 89 8.59 17.68 12.34
N TRP A 90 9.41 18.02 11.36
CA TRP A 90 8.97 18.05 9.97
C TRP A 90 8.74 16.64 9.43
N LEU A 91 9.57 15.65 9.82
CA LEU A 91 9.39 14.26 9.44
C LEU A 91 8.08 13.68 10.02
N ALA A 92 7.79 13.99 11.28
CA ALA A 92 6.51 13.62 11.90
C ALA A 92 5.32 14.26 11.18
N ALA A 93 5.42 15.52 10.76
CA ALA A 93 4.38 16.19 9.99
C ALA A 93 4.17 15.55 8.61
N VAL A 94 5.25 15.20 7.90
CA VAL A 94 5.18 14.49 6.62
C VAL A 94 4.55 13.11 6.78
N LEU A 95 4.96 12.35 7.81
CA LEU A 95 4.38 11.04 8.11
C LEU A 95 2.88 11.16 8.43
N LEU A 96 2.49 12.13 9.25
CA LEU A 96 1.09 12.39 9.59
C LEU A 96 0.26 12.72 8.34
N GLY A 97 0.74 13.61 7.49
CA GLY A 97 0.10 13.95 6.22
C GLY A 97 -0.05 12.73 5.29
N ALA A 98 1.00 11.90 5.18
CA ALA A 98 0.96 10.67 4.41
C ALA A 98 -0.04 9.65 4.98
N LEU A 99 -0.12 9.50 6.32
CA LEU A 99 -1.12 8.64 6.99
C LEU A 99 -2.55 9.09 6.67
N ILE A 100 -2.84 10.38 6.73
CA ILE A 100 -4.15 10.94 6.38
C ILE A 100 -4.49 10.61 4.91
N LEU A 101 -3.54 10.82 3.99
CA LEU A 101 -3.74 10.48 2.57
C LEU A 101 -4.00 8.98 2.37
N ARG A 102 -3.27 8.10 3.06
CA ARG A 102 -3.49 6.66 3.00
C ARG A 102 -4.86 6.27 3.58
N ARG A 103 -5.31 6.89 4.67
CA ARG A 103 -6.65 6.68 5.23
C ARG A 103 -7.73 7.06 4.22
N ILE A 104 -7.62 8.21 3.58
CA ILE A 104 -8.56 8.63 2.53
C ILE A 104 -8.55 7.62 1.37
N ALA A 105 -7.37 7.26 0.87
CA ALA A 105 -7.22 6.31 -0.23
C ALA A 105 -7.81 4.93 0.12
N TRP A 106 -7.59 4.43 1.33
CA TRP A 106 -8.16 3.18 1.84
C TRP A 106 -9.68 3.23 1.90
N THR A 107 -10.24 4.29 2.50
CA THR A 107 -11.69 4.47 2.63
C THR A 107 -12.37 4.54 1.26
N VAL A 108 -11.79 5.28 0.31
CA VAL A 108 -12.31 5.40 -1.06
C VAL A 108 -12.23 4.06 -1.80
N TYR A 109 -11.10 3.36 -1.69
CA TYR A 109 -10.91 2.04 -2.27
C TYR A 109 -11.90 1.02 -1.69
N PHE A 110 -12.01 0.93 -0.35
CA PHE A 110 -12.89 -0.04 0.31
C PHE A 110 -14.36 0.18 -0.05
N LYS A 111 -14.83 1.44 -0.05
CA LYS A 111 -16.19 1.78 -0.49
C LYS A 111 -16.44 1.44 -1.97
N ALA A 112 -15.44 1.59 -2.84
CA ALA A 112 -15.54 1.20 -4.24
C ALA A 112 -15.68 -0.32 -4.38
N LEU A 113 -14.92 -1.08 -3.59
CA LEU A 113 -15.00 -2.54 -3.57
C LEU A 113 -16.39 -3.04 -3.12
N GLU A 114 -16.98 -2.45 -2.08
CA GLU A 114 -18.32 -2.81 -1.62
C GLU A 114 -19.39 -2.64 -2.70
N LYS A 115 -19.20 -1.65 -3.60
CA LYS A 115 -20.11 -1.39 -4.72
C LYS A 115 -19.85 -2.26 -5.95
N SER A 116 -18.65 -2.82 -6.10
CA SER A 116 -18.20 -3.49 -7.34
C SER A 116 -18.61 -4.97 -7.45
N GLY A 117 -19.31 -5.54 -6.48
CA GLY A 117 -19.74 -6.94 -6.51
C GLY A 117 -18.59 -7.94 -6.40
N LEU A 118 -17.66 -7.70 -5.44
CA LEU A 118 -16.57 -8.62 -5.14
C LEU A 118 -17.09 -10.02 -4.73
N PRO A 119 -16.29 -11.09 -4.95
CA PRO A 119 -16.53 -12.39 -4.36
C PRO A 119 -16.71 -12.27 -2.83
N LYS A 120 -17.67 -13.00 -2.27
CA LYS A 120 -17.96 -12.98 -0.82
C LYS A 120 -16.70 -13.29 0.00
N GLN A 121 -15.94 -14.27 -0.43
CA GLN A 121 -14.68 -14.69 0.22
C GLN A 121 -13.66 -13.54 0.31
N ALA A 122 -13.55 -12.70 -0.72
CA ALA A 122 -12.67 -11.53 -0.67
C ALA A 122 -13.14 -10.51 0.38
N MET A 123 -14.45 -10.29 0.49
CA MET A 123 -15.02 -9.39 1.49
C MET A 123 -14.93 -9.94 2.92
N GLU A 124 -15.04 -11.26 3.10
CA GLU A 124 -14.84 -11.95 4.39
C GLU A 124 -13.40 -11.76 4.92
N VAL A 125 -12.42 -11.61 4.03
CA VAL A 125 -11.03 -11.27 4.40
C VAL A 125 -10.88 -9.78 4.64
N LEU A 126 -11.40 -8.93 3.75
CA LEU A 126 -11.14 -7.49 3.77
C LEU A 126 -11.89 -6.74 4.87
N ARG A 127 -13.11 -7.15 5.26
CA ARG A 127 -13.86 -6.47 6.33
C ARG A 127 -13.19 -6.54 7.70
N PRO A 128 -12.87 -7.73 8.24
CA PRO A 128 -12.21 -7.81 9.54
C PRO A 128 -10.78 -7.25 9.50
N PHE A 129 -10.10 -7.38 8.35
CA PHE A 129 -8.81 -6.74 8.15
C PHE A 129 -8.95 -5.22 8.21
N GLY A 130 -9.94 -4.62 7.51
CA GLY A 130 -10.14 -3.18 7.43
C GLY A 130 -10.29 -2.53 8.80
N ALA A 131 -11.09 -3.12 9.69
CA ALA A 131 -11.26 -2.63 11.06
C ALA A 131 -9.93 -2.64 11.86
N LYS A 132 -9.17 -3.73 11.77
CA LYS A 132 -7.86 -3.85 12.44
C LYS A 132 -6.83 -2.88 11.84
N PHE A 133 -6.82 -2.75 10.51
CA PHE A 133 -5.93 -1.83 9.80
C PHE A 133 -6.22 -0.37 10.16
N GLU A 134 -7.50 0.01 10.28
CA GLU A 134 -7.89 1.36 10.67
C GLU A 134 -7.40 1.68 12.10
N MET A 135 -7.53 0.75 13.04
CA MET A 135 -7.09 0.96 14.42
C MET A 135 -5.56 0.92 14.54
N LEU A 136 -4.93 -0.13 14.06
CA LEU A 136 -3.50 -0.38 14.30
C LEU A 136 -2.59 0.27 13.25
N GLY A 137 -3.04 0.30 12.01
CA GLY A 137 -2.24 0.82 10.90
C GLY A 137 -2.43 2.31 10.64
N GLN A 138 -3.53 2.90 11.06
CA GLN A 138 -3.86 4.30 10.83
C GLN A 138 -3.91 5.09 12.14
N LEU A 139 -4.88 4.80 13.02
CA LEU A 139 -5.08 5.56 14.25
C LEU A 139 -3.89 5.47 15.22
N ALA A 140 -3.32 4.29 15.42
CA ALA A 140 -2.23 4.12 16.37
C ALA A 140 -1.00 5.00 16.03
N PRO A 141 -0.45 4.98 14.79
CA PRO A 141 0.67 5.87 14.46
C PRO A 141 0.28 7.35 14.46
N GLU A 142 -0.95 7.72 14.09
CA GLU A 142 -1.42 9.11 14.18
C GLU A 142 -1.48 9.60 15.63
N ILE A 143 -2.02 8.80 16.54
CA ILE A 143 -2.08 9.11 17.98
C ILE A 143 -0.68 9.25 18.56
N LEU A 144 0.26 8.37 18.21
CA LEU A 144 1.65 8.48 18.65
C LEU A 144 2.28 9.80 18.23
N ILE A 145 2.11 10.22 16.96
CA ILE A 145 2.66 11.50 16.49
C ILE A 145 2.01 12.66 17.23
N VAL A 146 0.69 12.68 17.34
CA VAL A 146 -0.04 13.77 18.00
C VAL A 146 0.36 13.84 19.48
N ALA A 147 0.39 12.73 20.18
CA ALA A 147 0.86 12.68 21.58
C ALA A 147 2.30 13.18 21.70
N GLY A 148 3.20 12.79 20.79
CA GLY A 148 4.56 13.29 20.78
C GLY A 148 4.68 14.80 20.60
N ILE A 149 3.80 15.40 19.79
CA ILE A 149 3.73 16.85 19.61
C ILE A 149 3.34 17.56 20.93
N PHE A 150 2.30 17.02 21.62
CA PHE A 150 1.82 17.61 22.88
C PHE A 150 2.84 17.48 24.01
N TYR A 151 3.51 16.34 24.12
CA TYR A 151 4.51 16.09 25.18
C TYR A 151 5.92 16.57 24.83
N GLY A 152 6.14 17.17 23.67
CA GLY A 152 7.35 17.87 23.22
C GLY A 152 8.63 17.04 23.25
N GLY A 153 9.19 16.77 24.42
CA GLY A 153 10.48 16.07 24.56
C GLY A 153 10.51 14.62 24.09
N VAL A 154 9.36 13.95 23.96
CA VAL A 154 9.24 12.55 23.54
C VAL A 154 8.88 12.36 22.06
N LEU A 155 8.70 13.48 21.33
CA LEU A 155 8.33 13.43 19.90
C LEU A 155 9.27 12.56 19.06
N PRO A 156 10.61 12.58 19.22
CA PRO A 156 11.49 11.74 18.40
C PRO A 156 11.19 10.25 18.59
N MET A 157 11.00 9.82 19.83
CA MET A 157 10.70 8.42 20.15
C MET A 157 9.34 8.00 19.60
N PHE A 158 8.30 8.83 19.77
CA PHE A 158 6.97 8.53 19.26
C PHE A 158 6.92 8.56 17.74
N ALA A 159 7.65 9.44 17.06
CA ALA A 159 7.77 9.46 15.61
C ALA A 159 8.42 8.18 15.06
N VAL A 160 9.49 7.68 15.72
CA VAL A 160 10.15 6.42 15.38
C VAL A 160 9.19 5.23 15.54
N LEU A 161 8.47 5.15 16.66
CA LEU A 161 7.47 4.09 16.88
C LEU A 161 6.34 4.17 15.86
N ALA A 162 5.82 5.37 15.58
CA ALA A 162 4.81 5.58 14.56
C ALA A 162 5.28 5.15 13.17
N GLY A 163 6.54 5.48 12.81
CA GLY A 163 7.17 5.06 11.56
C GLY A 163 7.27 3.54 11.45
N ALA A 164 7.70 2.85 12.51
CA ALA A 164 7.78 1.39 12.55
C ALA A 164 6.40 0.74 12.37
N VAL A 165 5.40 1.20 13.12
CA VAL A 165 4.01 0.72 12.99
C VAL A 165 3.47 0.97 11.58
N ALA A 166 3.73 2.15 11.03
CA ALA A 166 3.27 2.54 9.69
C ALA A 166 3.86 1.66 8.58
N LEU A 167 5.15 1.28 8.68
CA LEU A 167 5.84 0.35 7.77
C LEU A 167 5.22 -1.05 7.83
N VAL A 168 5.11 -1.61 9.02
CA VAL A 168 4.52 -2.95 9.22
C VAL A 168 3.09 -3.00 8.71
N ALA A 169 2.30 -1.96 9.00
CA ALA A 169 0.93 -1.86 8.53
C ALA A 169 0.82 -1.73 6.99
N GLY A 170 1.75 -1.00 6.35
CA GLY A 170 1.81 -0.91 4.89
C GLY A 170 2.11 -2.25 4.24
N TRP A 171 3.10 -2.98 4.74
CA TRP A 171 3.37 -4.35 4.32
C TRP A 171 2.16 -5.26 4.53
N TRP A 172 1.53 -5.23 5.69
CA TRP A 172 0.35 -6.03 6.01
C TRP A 172 -0.83 -5.73 5.08
N LEU A 173 -1.07 -4.46 4.75
CA LEU A 173 -2.08 -4.04 3.77
C LEU A 173 -1.80 -4.66 2.40
N LYS A 174 -0.59 -4.49 1.88
CA LYS A 174 -0.19 -5.03 0.57
C LYS A 174 -0.28 -6.55 0.54
N PHE A 175 0.23 -7.22 1.57
CA PHE A 175 0.13 -8.68 1.71
C PHE A 175 -1.32 -9.15 1.71
N THR A 176 -2.20 -8.47 2.45
CA THR A 176 -3.62 -8.85 2.50
C THR A 176 -4.29 -8.70 1.15
N ILE A 177 -4.07 -7.60 0.45
CA ILE A 177 -4.67 -7.37 -0.87
C ILE A 177 -4.13 -8.36 -1.91
N VAL A 178 -2.80 -8.59 -1.91
CA VAL A 178 -2.13 -9.36 -2.96
C VAL A 178 -2.22 -10.87 -2.72
N ALA A 179 -2.15 -11.32 -1.47
CA ALA A 179 -2.12 -12.75 -1.16
C ALA A 179 -3.44 -13.31 -0.62
N ARG A 180 -4.13 -12.56 0.26
CA ARG A 180 -5.28 -13.08 0.99
C ARG A 180 -6.63 -12.74 0.36
N ALA A 181 -6.76 -11.59 -0.31
CA ALA A 181 -7.99 -11.13 -0.93
C ALA A 181 -8.00 -11.33 -2.47
N ALA A 182 -7.03 -12.04 -3.03
CA ALA A 182 -6.84 -12.24 -4.46
C ALA A 182 -7.75 -13.32 -5.06
N TYR A 183 -9.04 -13.28 -4.74
CA TYR A 183 -10.02 -14.18 -5.34
C TYR A 183 -10.37 -13.75 -6.76
N ASN A 184 -10.33 -14.70 -7.70
CA ASN A 184 -10.68 -14.43 -9.10
C ASN A 184 -12.21 -14.34 -9.30
N GLN A 185 -12.64 -13.84 -10.46
CA GLN A 185 -14.07 -13.69 -10.80
C GLN A 185 -14.86 -15.00 -10.75
N GLY A 186 -14.23 -16.16 -10.95
CA GLY A 186 -14.89 -17.46 -10.88
C GLY A 186 -15.56 -17.71 -9.53
N TYR A 187 -15.05 -17.14 -8.45
CA TYR A 187 -15.67 -17.24 -7.12
C TYR A 187 -16.91 -16.36 -6.93
N ALA A 188 -17.14 -15.39 -7.82
CA ALA A 188 -18.34 -14.54 -7.79
C ALA A 188 -19.51 -15.12 -8.59
N LEU A 189 -19.27 -16.14 -9.41
CA LEU A 189 -20.30 -16.77 -10.21
C LEU A 189 -21.03 -17.85 -9.40
N PRO A 190 -22.38 -17.83 -9.34
CA PRO A 190 -23.15 -18.88 -8.67
C PRO A 190 -22.99 -20.23 -9.36
N VAL A 191 -22.72 -20.21 -10.66
CA VAL A 191 -22.56 -21.40 -11.50
C VAL A 191 -21.45 -21.16 -12.51
N LEU A 192 -20.52 -22.12 -12.65
CA LEU A 192 -19.46 -22.04 -13.67
C LEU A 192 -20.01 -22.55 -15.01
N PRO A 193 -19.85 -21.78 -16.12
CA PRO A 193 -20.18 -22.28 -17.44
C PRO A 193 -19.26 -23.45 -17.81
N VAL A 194 -19.83 -24.58 -18.17
CA VAL A 194 -19.10 -25.78 -18.62
C VAL A 194 -19.12 -25.82 -20.15
N ARG A 195 -17.97 -26.11 -20.77
CA ARG A 195 -17.90 -26.37 -22.21
C ARG A 195 -18.42 -27.76 -22.52
N GLY A 196 -19.37 -27.89 -23.46
CA GLY A 196 -19.95 -29.14 -23.88
C GLY A 196 -21.27 -29.50 -23.14
N GLN A 197 -21.70 -30.76 -23.22
CA GLN A 197 -22.94 -31.26 -22.62
C GLN A 197 -22.78 -31.68 -21.13
N GLY A 198 -21.79 -31.14 -20.41
CA GLY A 198 -21.59 -31.45 -19.00
C GLY A 198 -22.59 -30.74 -18.08
N GLU A 199 -22.86 -31.35 -16.92
CA GLU A 199 -23.69 -30.76 -15.88
C GLU A 199 -23.05 -29.46 -15.35
N VAL A 200 -23.89 -28.47 -15.10
CA VAL A 200 -23.49 -27.17 -14.56
C VAL A 200 -23.10 -27.33 -13.09
N GLN A 201 -21.83 -27.16 -12.77
CA GLN A 201 -21.32 -27.31 -11.41
C GLN A 201 -21.45 -25.98 -10.63
N PRO A 202 -21.80 -25.99 -9.33
CA PRO A 202 -21.73 -24.78 -8.51
C PRO A 202 -20.28 -24.29 -8.40
N GLY A 203 -20.08 -23.00 -8.49
CA GLY A 203 -18.90 -22.15 -8.61
C GLY A 203 -17.53 -22.53 -8.04
N ILE A 204 -17.22 -23.81 -7.90
CA ILE A 204 -15.91 -24.33 -7.47
C ILE A 204 -15.20 -24.92 -8.68
N LYS A 205 -14.01 -24.43 -9.01
CA LYS A 205 -13.21 -25.02 -10.08
C LYS A 205 -12.84 -26.46 -9.74
N PRO A 206 -12.95 -27.42 -10.69
CA PRO A 206 -12.38 -28.74 -10.53
C PRO A 206 -10.90 -28.64 -10.21
N GLY A 207 -10.42 -29.32 -9.17
CA GLY A 207 -9.04 -29.30 -8.71
C GLY A 207 -8.73 -28.29 -7.58
N TRP A 208 -9.70 -27.49 -7.13
CA TRP A 208 -9.57 -26.59 -5.98
C TRP A 208 -10.38 -27.07 -4.77
N THR A 209 -10.65 -28.34 -4.69
CA THR A 209 -11.07 -28.98 -3.43
C THR A 209 -9.88 -28.95 -2.47
N LYS A 210 -10.15 -28.48 -1.23
CA LYS A 210 -9.18 -28.51 -0.13
C LYS A 210 -8.47 -29.82 -0.02
#